data_3845a17e226d46ec8a4cb53b256aa692
#
_entry.id   3845a17e226d46ec8a4cb53b256aa692
#
_cell.length_a   1.000
_cell.length_b   1.000
_cell.length_c   1.000
_cell.angle_alpha   90.00
_cell.angle_beta   90.00
_cell.angle_gamma   90.00
#
_symmetry.space_group_name_H-M   'P 1'
#
loop_
_entity.id
_entity.type
_entity.pdbx_description
1 polymer ?
#
loop_
_entity_poly.entity_id
_entity_poly.type
_entity_poly.pdbx_seq_one_letter_code
_entity_poly.pdbx_strand_id
1 'polypeptide(L)'
;MASEIFFSLTGSKKVLFIISRINFGKMTKLSVNVNKIATLRNARGGNMPNVLKVALDCEAFGADGITVHPRPDARHIRYSDVYELRPQLRTEFNIEGYPSDPFINLVLQVKPNQVTLVPDAPDAITSNAGWDTRTHFDFLSEIIDRFNQVGIRTSIFVDTNPELIEFAAKTGTDRIELYTEPYASAYASDREKAVAPFIKAAALAHKLGLGINAGHDLNLENLRYFHEQIPVLDEVSIGHALITDALYLGLQETIRQYKDCLK
;
A
#
# COMPACT_ATOMS: atom_id res chain seq x y z
N MET A 1 -39.46 -5.84 -0.26
CA MET A 1 -40.18 -4.79 0.48
C MET A 1 -39.13 -3.89 1.07
N ALA A 2 -38.97 -2.72 0.49
CA ALA A 2 -37.99 -1.71 0.93
C ALA A 2 -38.70 -0.80 1.93
N SER A 3 -38.19 -0.69 3.15
CA SER A 3 -38.65 0.28 4.15
C SER A 3 -37.81 1.55 3.99
N GLU A 4 -38.49 2.62 3.50
CA GLU A 4 -37.98 3.98 3.58
C GLU A 4 -38.11 4.49 5.01
N ILE A 5 -37.01 4.95 5.60
CA ILE A 5 -37.06 5.70 6.85
C ILE A 5 -36.77 7.17 6.52
N PHE A 6 -37.82 7.98 6.64
CA PHE A 6 -37.73 9.44 6.58
C PHE A 6 -37.34 9.99 7.95
N PHE A 7 -36.25 10.72 8.04
CA PHE A 7 -35.96 11.62 9.15
C PHE A 7 -35.98 13.07 8.68
N SER A 8 -36.94 13.83 9.22
CA SER A 8 -37.00 15.28 9.08
C SER A 8 -36.13 15.94 10.15
N LEU A 9 -35.18 16.76 9.74
CA LEU A 9 -34.46 17.67 10.62
C LEU A 9 -34.35 19.05 9.97
N THR A 10 -34.85 20.05 10.67
CA THR A 10 -34.78 21.47 10.36
C THR A 10 -33.45 22.08 10.80
N GLY A 11 -32.81 22.87 9.89
CA GLY A 11 -31.83 23.91 10.21
C GLY A 11 -30.38 23.47 10.32
N SER A 12 -29.62 23.82 9.33
CA SER A 12 -28.17 24.00 9.15
C SER A 12 -27.56 23.13 8.08
N LYS A 13 -26.84 23.75 7.16
CA LYS A 13 -26.24 23.25 5.91
C LYS A 13 -25.91 21.77 5.87
N LYS A 14 -26.76 20.98 5.23
CA LYS A 14 -26.54 19.57 4.96
C LYS A 14 -25.55 19.41 3.83
N VAL A 15 -24.38 18.84 4.13
CA VAL A 15 -23.59 18.11 3.15
C VAL A 15 -24.30 16.75 2.97
N LEU A 16 -25.02 16.60 1.86
CA LEU A 16 -25.70 15.36 1.52
C LEU A 16 -24.65 14.36 1.01
N PHE A 17 -24.17 13.48 1.89
CA PHE A 17 -23.42 12.31 1.45
C PHE A 17 -24.37 11.36 0.74
N ILE A 18 -24.19 11.23 -0.58
CA ILE A 18 -24.82 10.15 -1.35
C ILE A 18 -24.03 8.87 -1.02
N ILE A 19 -24.47 8.13 -0.01
CA ILE A 19 -24.02 6.76 0.25
C ILE A 19 -24.75 5.86 -0.77
N SER A 20 -24.28 5.86 -2.02
CA SER A 20 -24.73 4.88 -3.00
C SER A 20 -23.88 3.62 -2.89
N ARG A 21 -24.44 2.58 -2.27
CA ARG A 21 -23.96 1.18 -2.26
C ARG A 21 -22.46 1.02 -1.91
N ILE A 22 -22.12 1.25 -0.66
CA ILE A 22 -20.90 0.70 -0.08
C ILE A 22 -21.11 -0.82 -0.06
N ASN A 23 -20.21 -1.52 -0.74
CA ASN A 23 -20.17 -2.97 -0.71
C ASN A 23 -19.69 -3.39 0.70
N PHE A 24 -20.61 -3.54 1.64
CA PHE A 24 -20.33 -4.06 2.99
C PHE A 24 -19.90 -5.52 2.88
N GLY A 25 -18.61 -5.77 2.61
CA GLY A 25 -18.12 -7.16 2.49
C GLY A 25 -16.65 -7.31 2.11
N LYS A 26 -15.98 -6.28 1.61
CA LYS A 26 -14.56 -6.39 1.27
C LYS A 26 -13.72 -5.97 2.46
N MET A 27 -13.06 -6.93 3.12
CA MET A 27 -12.12 -6.63 4.20
C MET A 27 -10.85 -6.03 3.62
N THR A 28 -10.35 -4.95 4.24
CA THR A 28 -9.04 -4.38 3.93
C THR A 28 -7.95 -5.40 4.24
N LYS A 29 -7.03 -5.62 3.31
CA LYS A 29 -5.94 -6.59 3.44
C LYS A 29 -4.74 -5.97 4.14
N LEU A 30 -4.04 -6.79 4.93
CA LEU A 30 -2.73 -6.45 5.50
C LEU A 30 -1.62 -7.14 4.70
N SER A 31 -0.81 -6.37 3.99
CA SER A 31 0.45 -6.81 3.40
C SER A 31 1.61 -6.43 4.33
N VAL A 32 2.44 -7.40 4.70
CA VAL A 32 3.61 -7.15 5.55
C VAL A 32 4.82 -6.85 4.68
N ASN A 33 5.36 -5.63 4.80
CA ASN A 33 6.58 -5.25 4.11
C ASN A 33 7.81 -5.71 4.91
N VAL A 34 8.54 -6.69 4.37
CA VAL A 34 9.66 -7.35 5.06
C VAL A 34 11.03 -6.71 4.80
N ASN A 35 11.10 -5.50 4.23
CA ASN A 35 12.35 -4.81 3.93
C ASN A 35 13.26 -4.66 5.16
N LYS A 36 12.69 -4.35 6.35
CA LYS A 36 13.48 -4.14 7.58
C LYS A 36 14.11 -5.43 8.11
N ILE A 37 13.50 -6.57 7.83
CA ILE A 37 14.09 -7.89 8.11
C ILE A 37 15.36 -8.08 7.26
N ALA A 38 15.30 -7.73 5.98
CA ALA A 38 16.44 -7.79 5.10
C ALA A 38 17.53 -6.76 5.47
N THR A 39 17.16 -5.55 5.93
CA THR A 39 18.10 -4.56 6.48
C THR A 39 18.88 -5.15 7.66
N LEU A 40 18.19 -5.78 8.60
CA LEU A 40 18.81 -6.41 9.77
C LEU A 40 19.73 -7.57 9.37
N ARG A 41 19.31 -8.43 8.42
CA ARG A 41 20.17 -9.48 7.84
C ARG A 41 21.45 -8.90 7.25
N ASN A 42 21.31 -7.84 6.45
CA ASN A 42 22.43 -7.25 5.72
C ASN A 42 23.45 -6.58 6.66
N ALA A 43 23.03 -6.12 7.83
CA ALA A 43 23.94 -5.49 8.82
C ALA A 43 25.07 -6.42 9.32
N ARG A 44 24.90 -7.76 9.20
CA ARG A 44 25.92 -8.76 9.63
C ARG A 44 26.51 -9.58 8.48
N GLY A 45 26.02 -9.43 7.26
CA GLY A 45 26.52 -10.14 6.08
C GLY A 45 26.16 -11.63 5.99
N GLY A 46 25.41 -12.18 6.96
CA GLY A 46 24.93 -13.56 6.96
C GLY A 46 23.54 -13.70 6.32
N ASN A 47 22.81 -14.78 6.70
CA ASN A 47 21.43 -15.03 6.28
C ASN A 47 20.42 -15.03 7.46
N MET A 48 20.77 -14.30 8.53
CA MET A 48 19.89 -14.15 9.70
C MET A 48 19.64 -12.69 10.02
N PRO A 49 18.36 -12.31 10.29
CA PRO A 49 17.14 -13.12 10.13
C PRO A 49 16.91 -13.53 8.68
N ASN A 50 16.43 -14.77 8.46
CA ASN A 50 16.13 -15.27 7.11
C ASN A 50 14.84 -14.65 6.59
N VAL A 51 14.93 -13.93 5.47
CA VAL A 51 13.81 -13.14 4.89
C VAL A 51 12.67 -14.06 4.45
N LEU A 52 12.97 -15.17 3.77
CA LEU A 52 11.96 -16.13 3.33
C LEU A 52 11.23 -16.73 4.53
N LYS A 53 11.98 -17.18 5.56
CA LYS A 53 11.34 -17.74 6.76
C LYS A 53 10.39 -16.74 7.41
N VAL A 54 10.82 -15.48 7.59
CA VAL A 54 9.97 -14.46 8.21
C VAL A 54 8.74 -14.16 7.35
N ALA A 55 8.87 -14.12 6.03
CA ALA A 55 7.72 -13.93 5.14
C ALA A 55 6.69 -15.06 5.27
N LEU A 56 7.14 -16.33 5.31
CA LEU A 56 6.27 -17.49 5.54
C LEU A 56 5.64 -17.50 6.95
N ASP A 57 6.38 -17.06 7.97
CA ASP A 57 5.84 -16.87 9.32
C ASP A 57 4.75 -15.79 9.32
N CYS A 58 4.93 -14.67 8.58
CA CYS A 58 3.89 -13.64 8.42
C CYS A 58 2.60 -14.20 7.81
N GLU A 59 2.69 -15.01 6.75
CA GLU A 59 1.54 -15.70 6.18
C GLU A 59 0.85 -16.63 7.20
N ALA A 60 1.65 -17.43 7.92
CA ALA A 60 1.14 -18.35 8.94
C ALA A 60 0.44 -17.62 10.09
N PHE A 61 0.84 -16.39 10.40
CA PHE A 61 0.24 -15.53 11.42
C PHE A 61 -0.94 -14.68 10.92
N GLY A 62 -1.32 -14.83 9.63
CA GLY A 62 -2.54 -14.27 9.06
C GLY A 62 -2.36 -12.99 8.24
N ALA A 63 -1.15 -12.67 7.81
CA ALA A 63 -0.94 -11.65 6.79
C ALA A 63 -1.65 -12.04 5.47
N ASP A 64 -2.26 -11.08 4.79
CA ASP A 64 -2.95 -11.30 3.51
C ASP A 64 -2.02 -11.11 2.31
N GLY A 65 -0.82 -10.59 2.54
CA GLY A 65 0.19 -10.38 1.52
C GLY A 65 1.58 -10.12 2.11
N ILE A 66 2.56 -10.21 1.23
CA ILE A 66 3.96 -9.86 1.50
C ILE A 66 4.39 -8.80 0.49
N THR A 67 5.01 -7.75 0.98
CA THR A 67 5.57 -6.67 0.15
C THR A 67 7.09 -6.61 0.29
N VAL A 68 7.76 -6.40 -0.83
CA VAL A 68 9.23 -6.21 -0.89
C VAL A 68 9.58 -5.06 -1.83
N HIS A 69 10.69 -4.35 -1.52
CA HIS A 69 11.23 -3.30 -2.37
C HIS A 69 12.72 -3.59 -2.68
N PRO A 70 13.00 -4.33 -3.75
CA PRO A 70 14.38 -4.62 -4.16
C PRO A 70 15.02 -3.39 -4.82
N ARG A 71 15.75 -2.61 -4.04
CA ARG A 71 16.47 -1.43 -4.57
C ARG A 71 17.75 -1.84 -5.30
N PRO A 72 18.21 -1.04 -6.27
CA PRO A 72 19.44 -1.36 -7.05
C PRO A 72 20.70 -1.54 -6.19
N ASP A 73 20.80 -0.84 -5.06
CA ASP A 73 21.94 -0.92 -4.14
C ASP A 73 21.84 -2.09 -3.14
N ALA A 74 20.78 -2.87 -3.20
CA ALA A 74 20.51 -4.03 -2.33
C ALA A 74 20.65 -3.74 -0.82
N ARG A 75 20.39 -2.48 -0.38
CA ARG A 75 20.51 -2.07 1.03
C ARG A 75 19.60 -2.88 1.97
N HIS A 76 18.54 -3.49 1.43
CA HIS A 76 17.65 -4.41 2.14
C HIS A 76 17.34 -5.64 1.26
N ILE A 77 16.20 -5.72 0.58
CA ILE A 77 15.84 -6.84 -0.30
C ILE A 77 16.81 -6.89 -1.50
N ARG A 78 17.30 -8.09 -1.78
CA ARG A 78 18.11 -8.39 -2.96
C ARG A 78 17.22 -8.99 -4.05
N TYR A 79 17.61 -8.92 -5.30
CA TYR A 79 16.88 -9.58 -6.39
C TYR A 79 16.77 -11.10 -6.17
N SER A 80 17.80 -11.72 -5.60
CA SER A 80 17.78 -13.14 -5.22
C SER A 80 16.67 -13.48 -4.22
N ASP A 81 16.40 -12.59 -3.25
CA ASP A 81 15.31 -12.79 -2.29
C ASP A 81 13.96 -12.84 -2.99
N VAL A 82 13.75 -12.00 -4.03
CA VAL A 82 12.50 -11.93 -4.78
C VAL A 82 12.25 -13.25 -5.53
N TYR A 83 13.27 -13.80 -6.17
CA TYR A 83 13.19 -15.10 -6.85
C TYR A 83 12.94 -16.27 -5.87
N GLU A 84 13.48 -16.18 -4.65
CA GLU A 84 13.32 -17.18 -3.61
C GLU A 84 11.92 -17.13 -2.98
N LEU A 85 11.39 -15.93 -2.75
CA LEU A 85 10.07 -15.70 -2.16
C LEU A 85 8.93 -16.16 -3.07
N ARG A 86 8.97 -15.79 -4.35
CA ARG A 86 7.81 -15.98 -5.26
C ARG A 86 7.24 -17.40 -5.29
N PRO A 87 8.02 -18.48 -5.44
CA PRO A 87 7.49 -19.84 -5.51
C PRO A 87 6.99 -20.38 -4.16
N GLN A 88 7.32 -19.74 -3.05
CA GLN A 88 7.01 -20.22 -1.69
C GLN A 88 5.78 -19.51 -1.09
N LEU A 89 5.51 -18.26 -1.49
CA LEU A 89 4.39 -17.48 -0.99
C LEU A 89 3.06 -17.97 -1.55
N ARG A 90 2.04 -18.01 -0.69
CA ARG A 90 0.67 -18.44 -0.99
C ARG A 90 -0.32 -17.28 -0.99
N THR A 91 0.01 -16.18 -0.30
CA THR A 91 -0.78 -14.95 -0.26
C THR A 91 -0.38 -13.99 -1.38
N GLU A 92 -0.90 -12.78 -1.39
CA GLU A 92 -0.53 -11.79 -2.40
C GLU A 92 0.93 -11.38 -2.25
N PHE A 93 1.66 -11.35 -3.36
CA PHE A 93 3.04 -10.87 -3.43
C PHE A 93 3.08 -9.54 -4.19
N ASN A 94 3.50 -8.49 -3.51
CA ASN A 94 3.67 -7.15 -4.07
C ASN A 94 5.17 -6.80 -4.15
N ILE A 95 5.61 -6.31 -5.31
CA ILE A 95 6.98 -5.80 -5.50
C ILE A 95 6.90 -4.30 -5.76
N GLU A 96 7.52 -3.52 -4.87
CA GLU A 96 7.65 -2.06 -5.01
C GLU A 96 8.96 -1.71 -5.70
N GLY A 97 8.98 -0.65 -6.50
CA GLY A 97 10.23 -0.13 -7.03
C GLY A 97 10.06 0.95 -8.10
N TYR A 98 11.19 1.64 -8.35
CA TYR A 98 11.30 2.53 -9.50
C TYR A 98 11.41 1.69 -10.78
N PRO A 99 10.63 1.99 -11.83
CA PRO A 99 10.55 1.18 -13.05
C PRO A 99 11.76 1.38 -13.98
N SER A 100 12.95 1.04 -13.49
CA SER A 100 14.16 0.89 -14.31
C SER A 100 14.13 -0.42 -15.11
N ASP A 101 14.90 -0.51 -16.19
CA ASP A 101 14.96 -1.74 -16.99
C ASP A 101 15.26 -3.01 -16.17
N PRO A 102 16.24 -3.03 -15.24
CA PRO A 102 16.48 -4.19 -14.39
C PRO A 102 15.27 -4.56 -13.53
N PHE A 103 14.56 -3.55 -12.97
CA PHE A 103 13.37 -3.77 -12.16
C PHE A 103 12.21 -4.32 -13.00
N ILE A 104 11.96 -3.73 -14.17
CA ILE A 104 10.91 -4.20 -15.10
C ILE A 104 11.17 -5.65 -15.49
N ASN A 105 12.41 -6.00 -15.84
CA ASN A 105 12.78 -7.37 -16.19
C ASN A 105 12.60 -8.33 -15.01
N LEU A 106 12.94 -7.94 -13.79
CA LEU A 106 12.68 -8.72 -12.58
C LEU A 106 11.18 -9.01 -12.43
N VAL A 107 10.34 -7.98 -12.48
CA VAL A 107 8.88 -8.09 -12.32
C VAL A 107 8.26 -8.99 -13.39
N LEU A 108 8.65 -8.84 -14.67
CA LEU A 108 8.16 -9.67 -15.77
C LEU A 108 8.57 -11.14 -15.64
N GLN A 109 9.73 -11.43 -15.07
CA GLN A 109 10.20 -12.80 -14.83
C GLN A 109 9.51 -13.44 -13.64
N VAL A 110 9.38 -12.71 -12.54
CA VAL A 110 8.83 -13.19 -11.26
C VAL A 110 7.30 -13.30 -11.31
N LYS A 111 6.63 -12.41 -12.05
CA LYS A 111 5.17 -12.31 -12.15
C LYS A 111 4.51 -12.29 -10.76
N PRO A 112 4.73 -11.24 -9.97
CA PRO A 112 4.04 -11.06 -8.70
C PRO A 112 2.54 -10.87 -8.91
N ASN A 113 1.76 -10.91 -7.84
CA ASN A 113 0.34 -10.57 -7.91
C ASN A 113 0.13 -9.07 -8.17
N GLN A 114 1.01 -8.23 -7.62
CA GLN A 114 0.97 -6.79 -7.77
C GLN A 114 2.39 -6.21 -7.93
N VAL A 115 2.49 -5.12 -8.65
CA VAL A 115 3.66 -4.24 -8.66
C VAL A 115 3.22 -2.84 -8.28
N THR A 116 3.93 -2.20 -7.32
CA THR A 116 3.72 -0.81 -6.95
C THR A 116 4.88 0.04 -7.49
N LEU A 117 4.56 0.98 -8.38
CA LEU A 117 5.54 1.88 -8.98
C LEU A 117 5.78 3.07 -8.07
N VAL A 118 7.03 3.26 -7.63
CA VAL A 118 7.44 4.38 -6.77
C VAL A 118 8.45 5.28 -7.51
N PRO A 119 8.41 6.62 -7.28
CA PRO A 119 9.25 7.57 -8.03
C PRO A 119 10.68 7.68 -7.49
N ASP A 120 11.09 6.80 -6.58
CA ASP A 120 12.34 6.91 -5.84
C ASP A 120 13.56 6.85 -6.77
N ALA A 121 14.30 7.93 -6.86
CA ALA A 121 15.63 7.89 -7.46
C ALA A 121 16.52 6.85 -6.72
N PRO A 122 17.48 6.24 -7.42
CA PRO A 122 18.34 5.20 -6.82
C PRO A 122 19.05 5.61 -5.52
N ASP A 123 19.34 6.89 -5.36
CA ASP A 123 20.02 7.50 -4.20
C ASP A 123 19.07 7.97 -3.09
N ALA A 124 17.74 7.97 -3.30
CA ALA A 124 16.78 8.36 -2.28
C ALA A 124 16.86 7.43 -1.06
N ILE A 125 16.87 7.99 0.15
CA ILE A 125 16.93 7.22 1.42
C ILE A 125 15.61 6.50 1.66
N THR A 126 14.49 7.17 1.41
CA THR A 126 13.13 6.66 1.54
C THR A 126 12.23 7.39 0.55
N SER A 127 11.05 6.82 0.26
CA SER A 127 10.02 7.50 -0.53
C SER A 127 9.53 8.74 0.23
N ASN A 128 9.63 9.90 -0.40
CA ASN A 128 9.29 11.19 0.21
C ASN A 128 8.27 12.01 -0.61
N ALA A 129 7.79 11.48 -1.73
CA ALA A 129 6.74 12.05 -2.57
C ALA A 129 6.14 10.97 -3.47
N GLY A 130 4.89 11.15 -3.90
CA GLY A 130 4.27 10.36 -4.95
C GLY A 130 4.73 10.77 -6.36
N TRP A 131 4.32 10.01 -7.36
CA TRP A 131 4.57 10.34 -8.76
C TRP A 131 3.87 11.64 -9.19
N ASP A 132 4.57 12.50 -9.93
CA ASP A 132 3.92 13.47 -10.82
C ASP A 132 3.42 12.70 -12.06
N THR A 133 2.23 12.11 -11.93
CA THR A 133 1.62 11.26 -12.96
C THR A 133 1.25 12.03 -14.22
N ARG A 134 1.13 13.35 -14.15
CA ARG A 134 0.91 14.22 -15.30
C ARG A 134 2.19 14.33 -16.13
N THR A 135 3.30 14.69 -15.49
CA THR A 135 4.59 14.87 -16.17
C THR A 135 5.13 13.54 -16.71
N HIS A 136 4.90 12.44 -15.99
CA HIS A 136 5.38 11.10 -16.34
C HIS A 136 4.32 10.21 -16.98
N PHE A 137 3.26 10.80 -17.55
CA PHE A 137 2.10 10.06 -18.05
C PHE A 137 2.44 8.99 -19.08
N ASP A 138 3.15 9.36 -20.14
CA ASP A 138 3.48 8.43 -21.24
C ASP A 138 4.41 7.32 -20.74
N PHE A 139 5.41 7.65 -19.92
CA PHE A 139 6.34 6.70 -19.34
C PHE A 139 5.62 5.67 -18.46
N LEU A 140 4.75 6.12 -17.56
CA LEU A 140 4.00 5.23 -16.68
C LEU A 140 3.01 4.37 -17.47
N SER A 141 2.31 4.95 -18.44
CA SER A 141 1.32 4.24 -19.28
C SER A 141 1.96 3.08 -20.06
N GLU A 142 3.13 3.30 -20.66
CA GLU A 142 3.86 2.26 -21.40
C GLU A 142 4.23 1.08 -20.47
N ILE A 143 4.74 1.37 -19.29
CA ILE A 143 5.18 0.35 -18.32
C ILE A 143 3.99 -0.41 -17.74
N ILE A 144 2.91 0.29 -17.38
CA ILE A 144 1.67 -0.29 -16.85
C ILE A 144 1.07 -1.23 -17.89
N ASP A 145 1.00 -0.82 -19.16
CA ASP A 145 0.50 -1.68 -20.23
C ASP A 145 1.30 -2.98 -20.36
N ARG A 146 2.64 -2.91 -20.28
CA ARG A 146 3.50 -4.11 -20.30
C ARG A 146 3.22 -5.07 -19.15
N PHE A 147 2.93 -4.58 -17.94
CA PHE A 147 2.59 -5.42 -16.81
C PHE A 147 1.16 -5.98 -16.91
N ASN A 148 0.21 -5.18 -17.33
CA ASN A 148 -1.18 -5.59 -17.54
C ASN A 148 -1.30 -6.70 -18.59
N GLN A 149 -0.53 -6.64 -19.70
CA GLN A 149 -0.51 -7.66 -20.75
C GLN A 149 -0.10 -9.05 -20.24
N VAL A 150 0.65 -9.13 -19.14
CA VAL A 150 1.04 -10.42 -18.53
C VAL A 150 0.26 -10.76 -17.27
N GLY A 151 -0.81 -9.99 -16.97
CA GLY A 151 -1.73 -10.24 -15.87
C GLY A 151 -1.21 -9.83 -14.48
N ILE A 152 -0.26 -8.90 -14.41
CA ILE A 152 0.24 -8.34 -13.15
C ILE A 152 -0.59 -7.10 -12.83
N ARG A 153 -1.24 -7.07 -11.64
CA ARG A 153 -1.95 -5.89 -11.14
C ARG A 153 -0.96 -4.75 -10.86
N THR A 154 -1.31 -3.55 -11.29
CA THR A 154 -0.45 -2.38 -11.14
C THR A 154 -1.00 -1.42 -10.09
N SER A 155 -0.10 -0.77 -9.35
CA SER A 155 -0.39 0.30 -8.41
C SER A 155 0.63 1.44 -8.59
N ILE A 156 0.19 2.69 -8.49
CA ILE A 156 1.05 3.88 -8.55
C ILE A 156 1.07 4.56 -7.18
N PHE A 157 2.27 4.81 -6.64
CA PHE A 157 2.45 5.57 -5.41
C PHE A 157 2.23 7.07 -5.68
N VAL A 158 1.24 7.69 -5.01
CA VAL A 158 0.80 9.07 -5.28
C VAL A 158 0.48 9.85 -4.01
N ASP A 159 0.58 11.17 -4.11
CA ASP A 159 0.05 12.09 -3.11
C ASP A 159 -1.47 12.26 -3.21
N THR A 160 -2.08 12.96 -2.24
CA THR A 160 -3.52 13.23 -2.22
C THR A 160 -3.99 14.31 -3.22
N ASN A 161 -3.13 14.70 -4.18
CA ASN A 161 -3.45 15.69 -5.20
C ASN A 161 -4.46 15.14 -6.22
N PRO A 162 -5.66 15.76 -6.35
CA PRO A 162 -6.71 15.28 -7.25
C PRO A 162 -6.27 15.17 -8.72
N GLU A 163 -5.53 16.17 -9.23
CA GLU A 163 -5.05 16.18 -10.62
C GLU A 163 -4.15 14.97 -10.89
N LEU A 164 -3.23 14.64 -9.97
CA LEU A 164 -2.33 13.52 -10.11
C LEU A 164 -3.08 12.18 -10.06
N ILE A 165 -4.13 12.06 -9.23
CA ILE A 165 -4.99 10.87 -9.18
C ILE A 165 -5.78 10.69 -10.48
N GLU A 166 -6.28 11.78 -11.08
CA GLU A 166 -6.96 11.73 -12.38
C GLU A 166 -6.02 11.29 -13.51
N PHE A 167 -4.76 11.74 -13.51
CA PHE A 167 -3.77 11.28 -14.46
C PHE A 167 -3.35 9.84 -14.20
N ALA A 168 -3.21 9.41 -12.93
CA ALA A 168 -2.97 8.01 -12.58
C ALA A 168 -4.06 7.09 -13.17
N ALA A 169 -5.33 7.43 -13.03
CA ALA A 169 -6.42 6.65 -13.61
C ALA A 169 -6.34 6.52 -15.14
N LYS A 170 -5.85 7.55 -15.83
CA LYS A 170 -5.70 7.53 -17.29
C LYS A 170 -4.55 6.65 -17.78
N THR A 171 -3.56 6.32 -16.92
CA THR A 171 -2.46 5.42 -17.31
C THR A 171 -2.88 3.97 -17.48
N GLY A 172 -4.09 3.60 -17.03
CA GLY A 172 -4.57 2.22 -17.04
C GLY A 172 -4.12 1.40 -15.82
N THR A 173 -3.59 2.04 -14.76
CA THR A 173 -3.28 1.36 -13.51
C THR A 173 -4.54 0.84 -12.82
N ASP A 174 -4.42 -0.30 -12.11
CA ASP A 174 -5.54 -0.89 -11.37
C ASP A 174 -5.78 -0.19 -10.02
N ARG A 175 -4.70 0.31 -9.40
CA ARG A 175 -4.73 0.88 -8.06
C ARG A 175 -3.84 2.12 -7.96
N ILE A 176 -4.06 2.88 -6.90
CA ILE A 176 -3.09 3.83 -6.36
C ILE A 176 -2.72 3.42 -4.95
N GLU A 177 -1.51 3.80 -4.52
CA GLU A 177 -1.08 3.74 -3.13
C GLU A 177 -0.86 5.16 -2.63
N LEU A 178 -1.61 5.54 -1.59
CA LEU A 178 -1.55 6.89 -1.01
C LEU A 178 -0.33 7.02 -0.10
N TYR A 179 0.49 8.06 -0.32
CA TYR A 179 1.61 8.43 0.53
C TYR A 179 1.10 8.98 1.87
N THR A 180 1.31 8.26 2.96
CA THR A 180 0.64 8.49 4.25
C THR A 180 1.47 9.24 5.29
N GLU A 181 2.72 9.65 5.00
CA GLU A 181 3.55 10.41 5.94
C GLU A 181 2.88 11.72 6.42
N PRO A 182 2.28 12.54 5.55
CA PRO A 182 1.61 13.77 6.02
C PRO A 182 0.45 13.52 6.98
N TYR A 183 -0.25 12.39 6.84
CA TYR A 183 -1.25 11.96 7.80
C TYR A 183 -0.62 11.55 9.13
N ALA A 184 0.39 10.69 9.08
CA ALA A 184 1.05 10.15 10.27
C ALA A 184 1.69 11.26 11.11
N SER A 185 2.39 12.21 10.47
CA SER A 185 3.04 13.34 11.13
C SER A 185 2.06 14.31 11.78
N ALA A 186 0.90 14.54 11.17
CA ALA A 186 -0.12 15.46 11.70
C ALA A 186 -1.12 14.78 12.66
N TYR A 187 -1.15 13.45 12.72
CA TYR A 187 -2.17 12.66 13.43
C TYR A 187 -2.33 13.05 14.90
N ALA A 188 -1.23 13.15 15.63
CA ALA A 188 -1.25 13.45 17.06
C ALA A 188 -1.74 14.88 17.37
N SER A 189 -1.60 15.83 16.44
CA SER A 189 -2.02 17.21 16.63
C SER A 189 -3.48 17.45 16.25
N ASP A 190 -3.94 16.90 15.12
CA ASP A 190 -5.31 17.04 14.61
C ASP A 190 -5.62 15.93 13.59
N ARG A 191 -6.07 14.78 14.08
CA ARG A 191 -6.36 13.61 13.23
C ARG A 191 -7.46 13.83 12.19
N GLU A 192 -8.45 14.68 12.50
CA GLU A 192 -9.56 14.97 11.58
C GLU A 192 -9.06 15.78 10.39
N LYS A 193 -8.24 16.80 10.66
CA LYS A 193 -7.60 17.61 9.63
C LYS A 193 -6.56 16.79 8.84
N ALA A 194 -5.82 15.93 9.51
CA ALA A 194 -4.80 15.08 8.90
C ALA A 194 -5.41 14.10 7.88
N VAL A 195 -6.55 13.46 8.20
CA VAL A 195 -7.18 12.46 7.33
C VAL A 195 -8.02 13.07 6.21
N ALA A 196 -8.47 14.33 6.34
CA ALA A 196 -9.42 14.94 5.41
C ALA A 196 -8.96 14.96 3.93
N PRO A 197 -7.67 15.21 3.58
CA PRO A 197 -7.19 15.08 2.20
C PRO A 197 -7.28 13.65 1.68
N PHE A 198 -7.01 12.65 2.52
CA PHE A 198 -7.04 11.22 2.16
C PHE A 198 -8.45 10.72 1.89
N ILE A 199 -9.44 11.17 2.66
CA ILE A 199 -10.86 10.87 2.39
C ILE A 199 -11.26 11.36 1.01
N LYS A 200 -10.88 12.59 0.65
CA LYS A 200 -11.18 13.17 -0.67
C LYS A 200 -10.47 12.43 -1.80
N ALA A 201 -9.19 12.12 -1.60
CA ALA A 201 -8.37 11.37 -2.55
C ALA A 201 -8.94 9.97 -2.80
N ALA A 202 -9.28 9.24 -1.74
CA ALA A 202 -9.88 7.91 -1.82
C ALA A 202 -11.26 7.92 -2.50
N ALA A 203 -12.10 8.90 -2.19
CA ALA A 203 -13.40 9.06 -2.83
C ALA A 203 -13.28 9.34 -4.34
N LEU A 204 -12.31 10.17 -4.75
CA LEU A 204 -12.02 10.45 -6.15
C LEU A 204 -11.49 9.20 -6.86
N ALA A 205 -10.49 8.51 -6.30
CA ALA A 205 -9.91 7.31 -6.87
C ALA A 205 -10.97 6.21 -7.07
N HIS A 206 -11.80 5.99 -6.06
CA HIS A 206 -12.93 5.04 -6.15
C HIS A 206 -13.93 5.42 -7.25
N LYS A 207 -14.27 6.70 -7.39
CA LYS A 207 -15.14 7.21 -8.47
C LYS A 207 -14.55 6.96 -9.85
N LEU A 208 -13.22 7.02 -9.97
CA LEU A 208 -12.47 6.74 -11.21
C LEU A 208 -12.28 5.25 -11.48
N GLY A 209 -12.74 4.37 -10.59
CA GLY A 209 -12.63 2.91 -10.74
C GLY A 209 -11.30 2.33 -10.24
N LEU A 210 -10.47 3.12 -9.57
CA LEU A 210 -9.21 2.66 -9.00
C LEU A 210 -9.43 1.96 -7.65
N GLY A 211 -8.68 0.89 -7.41
CA GLY A 211 -8.46 0.37 -6.05
C GLY A 211 -7.52 1.28 -5.26
N ILE A 212 -7.58 1.17 -3.92
CA ILE A 212 -6.89 2.09 -3.02
C ILE A 212 -6.03 1.30 -2.04
N ASN A 213 -4.73 1.51 -2.12
CA ASN A 213 -3.74 1.04 -1.16
C ASN A 213 -3.22 2.23 -0.33
N ALA A 214 -2.67 1.92 0.84
CA ALA A 214 -1.96 2.87 1.69
C ALA A 214 -0.91 2.11 2.51
N GLY A 215 -0.01 2.80 3.22
CA GLY A 215 0.89 2.01 4.07
C GLY A 215 1.96 2.79 4.79
N HIS A 216 2.98 3.16 4.13
CA HIS A 216 4.32 3.57 4.55
C HIS A 216 4.50 3.95 6.04
N ASP A 217 3.72 4.90 6.58
CA ASP A 217 3.84 5.45 7.94
C ASP A 217 2.65 5.10 8.85
N LEU A 218 1.78 4.19 8.42
CA LEU A 218 0.69 3.69 9.26
C LEU A 218 1.23 2.76 10.35
N ASN A 219 0.64 2.88 11.56
CA ASN A 219 1.04 2.15 12.76
C ASN A 219 -0.18 1.83 13.66
N LEU A 220 0.01 1.14 14.79
CA LEU A 220 -1.07 0.75 15.69
C LEU A 220 -1.86 1.93 16.29
N GLU A 221 -1.27 3.14 16.34
CA GLU A 221 -1.94 4.33 16.89
C GLU A 221 -2.89 4.97 15.87
N ASN A 222 -2.51 5.01 14.58
CA ASN A 222 -3.19 5.79 13.54
C ASN A 222 -3.98 4.95 12.51
N LEU A 223 -3.68 3.66 12.37
CA LEU A 223 -4.25 2.79 11.33
C LEU A 223 -5.76 2.60 11.47
N ARG A 224 -6.26 2.33 12.69
CA ARG A 224 -7.70 2.11 12.90
C ARG A 224 -8.51 3.31 12.45
N TYR A 225 -8.12 4.50 12.87
CA TYR A 225 -8.83 5.73 12.48
C TYR A 225 -8.76 5.98 10.98
N PHE A 226 -7.61 5.72 10.35
CA PHE A 226 -7.46 5.83 8.88
C PHE A 226 -8.42 4.89 8.15
N HIS A 227 -8.46 3.62 8.57
CA HIS A 227 -9.35 2.61 7.99
C HIS A 227 -10.84 2.96 8.16
N GLU A 228 -11.25 3.39 9.35
CA GLU A 228 -12.64 3.80 9.63
C GLU A 228 -13.10 4.98 8.77
N GLN A 229 -12.18 5.92 8.45
CA GLN A 229 -12.49 7.08 7.64
C GLN A 229 -12.46 6.80 6.11
N ILE A 230 -11.84 5.69 5.68
CA ILE A 230 -11.68 5.33 4.26
C ILE A 230 -12.22 3.91 4.01
N PRO A 231 -13.56 3.71 4.00
CA PRO A 231 -14.18 2.38 3.91
C PRO A 231 -13.97 1.68 2.55
N VAL A 232 -13.37 2.36 1.59
CA VAL A 232 -13.02 1.83 0.26
C VAL A 232 -11.55 1.38 0.16
N LEU A 233 -10.84 1.36 1.29
CA LEU A 233 -9.44 0.93 1.36
C LEU A 233 -9.31 -0.56 1.06
N ASP A 234 -8.52 -0.92 0.07
CA ASP A 234 -8.34 -2.31 -0.36
C ASP A 234 -7.23 -3.03 0.42
N GLU A 235 -6.13 -2.33 0.65
CA GLU A 235 -4.93 -2.95 1.23
C GLU A 235 -4.09 -1.90 1.97
N VAL A 236 -3.42 -2.33 3.04
CA VAL A 236 -2.34 -1.57 3.66
C VAL A 236 -1.05 -2.37 3.62
N SER A 237 0.06 -1.72 3.18
CA SER A 237 1.41 -2.30 3.16
C SER A 237 2.25 -1.64 4.25
N ILE A 238 2.52 -2.37 5.35
CA ILE A 238 3.17 -1.80 6.52
C ILE A 238 4.48 -2.53 6.82
N GLY A 239 5.56 -1.76 6.92
CA GLY A 239 6.90 -2.30 7.14
C GLY A 239 7.54 -1.81 8.44
N HIS A 240 8.07 -0.59 8.44
CA HIS A 240 8.92 -0.10 9.56
C HIS A 240 8.20 -0.17 10.91
N ALA A 241 7.00 0.37 11.01
CA ALA A 241 6.23 0.38 12.24
C ALA A 241 5.92 -1.05 12.73
N LEU A 242 5.40 -1.91 11.83
CA LEU A 242 5.07 -3.30 12.17
C LEU A 242 6.29 -4.08 12.69
N ILE A 243 7.45 -3.96 12.03
CA ILE A 243 8.65 -4.67 12.49
C ILE A 243 9.18 -4.07 13.80
N THR A 244 9.05 -2.76 14.01
CA THR A 244 9.40 -2.12 15.28
C THR A 244 8.53 -2.66 16.43
N ASP A 245 7.20 -2.71 16.24
CA ASP A 245 6.28 -3.27 17.23
C ASP A 245 6.57 -4.75 17.50
N ALA A 246 6.95 -5.52 16.46
CA ALA A 246 7.27 -6.93 16.60
C ALA A 246 8.52 -7.20 17.48
N LEU A 247 9.42 -6.24 17.67
CA LEU A 247 10.54 -6.36 18.61
C LEU A 247 10.09 -6.44 20.07
N TYR A 248 8.93 -5.85 20.39
CA TYR A 248 8.37 -5.80 21.74
C TYR A 248 7.25 -6.82 21.95
N LEU A 249 6.42 -7.06 20.94
CA LEU A 249 5.21 -7.88 21.04
C LEU A 249 5.42 -9.32 20.50
N GLY A 250 6.45 -9.51 19.68
CA GLY A 250 6.60 -10.68 18.84
C GLY A 250 5.74 -10.60 17.58
N LEU A 251 6.19 -11.21 16.48
CA LEU A 251 5.63 -11.02 15.14
C LEU A 251 4.17 -11.47 15.03
N GLN A 252 3.80 -12.60 15.64
CA GLN A 252 2.44 -13.14 15.58
C GLN A 252 1.43 -12.19 16.24
N GLU A 253 1.71 -11.73 17.44
CA GLU A 253 0.83 -10.82 18.16
C GLU A 253 0.72 -9.46 17.45
N THR A 254 1.82 -8.97 16.91
CA THR A 254 1.83 -7.74 16.11
C THR A 254 0.89 -7.84 14.91
N ILE A 255 1.03 -8.88 14.09
CA ILE A 255 0.15 -9.11 12.92
C ILE A 255 -1.31 -9.18 13.36
N ARG A 256 -1.61 -9.87 14.46
CA ARG A 256 -2.97 -9.95 15.00
C ARG A 256 -3.51 -8.55 15.33
N GLN A 257 -2.74 -7.69 16.02
CA GLN A 257 -3.17 -6.34 16.40
C GLN A 257 -3.38 -5.44 15.16
N TYR A 258 -2.49 -5.50 14.16
CA TYR A 258 -2.69 -4.76 12.91
C TYR A 258 -3.95 -5.22 12.17
N LYS A 259 -4.21 -6.52 12.11
CA LYS A 259 -5.46 -7.08 11.54
C LYS A 259 -6.69 -6.63 12.33
N ASP A 260 -6.61 -6.48 13.65
CA ASP A 260 -7.71 -5.98 14.48
C ASP A 260 -8.00 -4.49 14.23
N CYS A 261 -7.03 -3.71 13.78
CA CYS A 261 -7.26 -2.33 13.33
C CYS A 261 -8.04 -2.23 12.01
N LEU A 262 -8.11 -3.30 11.24
CA LEU A 262 -8.75 -3.37 9.92
C LEU A 262 -10.12 -4.07 9.91
N LYS A 263 -10.72 -4.25 11.10
CA LYS A 263 -12.05 -4.88 11.29
C LYS A 263 -13.18 -3.86 11.44
#